data_e046912cc4ef8b73db3dfa797bae39c3
#
_entry.id   e046912cc4ef8b73db3dfa797bae39c3
#
_cell.length_a   1.000
_cell.length_b   1.000
_cell.length_c   1.000
_cell.angle_alpha   90.00
_cell.angle_beta   90.00
_cell.angle_gamma   90.00
#
_symmetry.space_group_name_H-M   'P 1'
#
loop_
_entity.id
_entity.type
_entity.pdbx_description
1 polymer ?
#
loop_
_entity_poly.entity_id
_entity_poly.type
_entity_poly.pdbx_seq_one_letter_code
_entity_poly.pdbx_strand_id
1 'polypeptide(L)'
;VFLQFHIHRKMQKDWNHKNISRGDRQMKKNRIKFLIIELFLLMLAVFFVWKIFDQNVAETRIAVVLPESGDKRWDALIKGMKQFAAENNVHMIICNTDEIDGPEAEREFIKEQKDNDIDGFILYPAPGRETENMLKKECGNKPYLLMADSLAVKEGEAASPAIQPDYREIGRSLGEQLRTKERKIGIIADWKMSEAVQSEISGLKEALEGSGSEIRWCIYRRKGQHI
;
A
#
# COMPACT_ATOMS: atom_id res chain seq x y z
N VAL A 1 -74.93 61.62 15.93
CA VAL A 1 -73.48 61.74 16.22
C VAL A 1 -73.02 60.55 17.11
N PHE A 2 -73.74 60.11 18.12
CA PHE A 2 -73.34 59.03 19.07
C PHE A 2 -73.20 57.65 18.47
N LEU A 3 -74.03 57.27 17.47
CA LEU A 3 -74.02 55.97 16.85
C LEU A 3 -72.82 55.74 15.94
N GLN A 4 -72.33 56.76 15.24
CA GLN A 4 -71.16 56.68 14.37
C GLN A 4 -69.86 56.50 15.16
N PHE A 5 -69.76 57.04 16.34
CA PHE A 5 -68.60 56.88 17.23
C PHE A 5 -68.50 55.49 17.79
N HIS A 6 -69.63 54.81 18.03
CA HIS A 6 -69.63 53.47 18.55
C HIS A 6 -69.29 52.42 17.53
N ILE A 7 -69.70 52.61 16.29
CA ILE A 7 -69.36 51.73 15.13
C ILE A 7 -67.86 51.86 14.79
N HIS A 8 -67.34 53.07 14.81
CA HIS A 8 -65.90 53.30 14.49
C HIS A 8 -64.99 52.67 15.56
N ARG A 9 -65.33 52.75 16.82
CA ARG A 9 -64.59 52.13 17.94
C ARG A 9 -64.63 50.62 17.90
N LYS A 10 -65.77 50.04 17.46
CA LYS A 10 -65.93 48.59 17.32
C LYS A 10 -65.15 48.05 16.13
N MET A 11 -65.14 48.73 14.99
CA MET A 11 -64.33 48.38 13.80
C MET A 11 -62.84 48.47 14.09
N GLN A 12 -62.38 49.47 14.83
CA GLN A 12 -60.98 49.63 15.17
C GLN A 12 -60.50 48.55 16.16
N LYS A 13 -61.33 48.12 17.08
CA LYS A 13 -61.02 46.96 17.96
C LYS A 13 -60.92 45.64 17.18
N ASP A 14 -61.85 45.40 16.27
CA ASP A 14 -61.83 44.15 15.43
C ASP A 14 -60.70 44.15 14.46
N TRP A 15 -60.29 45.31 13.92
CA TRP A 15 -59.14 45.45 13.04
C TRP A 15 -57.80 45.20 13.80
N ASN A 16 -57.67 45.77 15.00
CA ASN A 16 -56.50 45.52 15.86
C ASN A 16 -56.44 44.05 16.31
N HIS A 17 -57.55 43.43 16.68
CA HIS A 17 -57.58 41.99 17.03
C HIS A 17 -57.20 41.08 15.88
N LYS A 18 -57.66 41.37 14.65
CA LYS A 18 -57.28 40.63 13.45
C LYS A 18 -55.79 40.80 13.10
N ASN A 19 -55.21 41.99 13.22
CA ASN A 19 -53.81 42.25 12.95
C ASN A 19 -52.86 41.61 13.98
N ILE A 20 -53.21 41.66 15.27
CA ILE A 20 -52.45 40.98 16.33
C ILE A 20 -52.49 39.47 16.11
N SER A 21 -53.63 38.88 15.80
CA SER A 21 -53.74 37.44 15.55
C SER A 21 -53.06 36.99 14.27
N ARG A 22 -52.90 37.86 13.25
CA ARG A 22 -52.09 37.62 12.04
C ARG A 22 -50.59 37.70 12.34
N GLY A 23 -50.17 38.69 13.12
CA GLY A 23 -48.78 38.82 13.56
C GLY A 23 -48.30 37.63 14.36
N ASP A 24 -49.10 37.16 15.33
CA ASP A 24 -48.77 35.99 16.13
C ASP A 24 -48.69 34.68 15.30
N ARG A 25 -49.60 34.53 14.34
CA ARG A 25 -49.54 33.38 13.42
C ARG A 25 -48.31 33.43 12.51
N GLN A 26 -47.90 34.61 12.03
CA GLN A 26 -46.73 34.81 11.22
C GLN A 26 -45.44 34.55 12.02
N MET A 27 -45.37 35.03 13.27
CA MET A 27 -44.25 34.79 14.18
C MET A 27 -44.12 33.30 14.53
N LYS A 28 -45.24 32.62 14.80
CA LYS A 28 -45.23 31.16 15.02
C LYS A 28 -44.74 30.38 13.79
N LYS A 29 -45.22 30.74 12.59
CA LYS A 29 -44.73 30.10 11.33
C LYS A 29 -43.24 30.34 11.08
N ASN A 30 -42.72 31.53 11.37
CA ASN A 30 -41.31 31.86 11.23
C ASN A 30 -40.45 31.10 12.27
N ARG A 31 -40.90 30.99 13.52
CA ARG A 31 -40.23 30.16 14.55
C ARG A 31 -40.19 28.70 14.17
N ILE A 32 -41.27 28.13 13.62
CA ILE A 32 -41.31 26.76 13.17
C ILE A 32 -40.34 26.54 11.98
N LYS A 33 -40.29 27.47 11.03
CA LYS A 33 -39.32 27.41 9.93
C LYS A 33 -37.88 27.48 10.41
N PHE A 34 -37.61 28.37 11.38
CA PHE A 34 -36.30 28.47 12.01
C PHE A 34 -35.88 27.17 12.71
N LEU A 35 -36.78 26.59 13.51
CA LEU A 35 -36.53 25.30 14.19
C LEU A 35 -36.29 24.15 13.20
N ILE A 36 -37.01 24.13 12.07
CA ILE A 36 -36.78 23.11 11.01
C ILE A 36 -35.40 23.26 10.39
N ILE A 37 -34.98 24.51 10.10
CA ILE A 37 -33.65 24.79 9.55
C ILE A 37 -32.56 24.42 10.55
N GLU A 38 -32.73 24.76 11.81
CA GLU A 38 -31.80 24.45 12.90
C GLU A 38 -31.67 22.93 13.08
N LEU A 39 -32.79 22.22 13.09
CA LEU A 39 -32.81 20.73 13.16
C LEU A 39 -32.10 20.11 11.95
N PHE A 40 -32.33 20.66 10.75
CA PHE A 40 -31.67 20.18 9.53
C PHE A 40 -30.16 20.40 9.58
N LEU A 41 -29.69 21.58 10.03
CA LEU A 41 -28.28 21.87 10.21
C LEU A 41 -27.63 20.94 11.26
N LEU A 42 -28.33 20.68 12.35
CA LEU A 42 -27.88 19.77 13.39
C LEU A 42 -27.76 18.31 12.86
N MET A 43 -28.76 17.86 12.10
CA MET A 43 -28.71 16.55 11.44
C MET A 43 -27.54 16.44 10.44
N LEU A 44 -27.31 17.52 9.70
CA LEU A 44 -26.21 17.61 8.75
C LEU A 44 -24.85 17.62 9.46
N ALA A 45 -24.73 18.31 10.57
CA ALA A 45 -23.53 18.28 11.42
C ALA A 45 -23.26 16.87 11.99
N VAL A 46 -24.29 16.20 12.52
CA VAL A 46 -24.18 14.82 13.00
C VAL A 46 -23.79 13.86 11.87
N PHE A 47 -24.37 14.05 10.68
CA PHE A 47 -24.00 13.25 9.51
C PHE A 47 -22.52 13.42 9.12
N PHE A 48 -22.00 14.65 9.13
CA PHE A 48 -20.59 14.88 8.84
C PHE A 48 -19.67 14.34 9.94
N VAL A 49 -20.05 14.52 11.20
CA VAL A 49 -19.31 13.94 12.33
C VAL A 49 -19.28 12.41 12.19
N TRP A 50 -20.44 11.79 11.95
CA TRP A 50 -20.51 10.34 11.74
C TRP A 50 -19.65 9.89 10.55
N LYS A 51 -19.69 10.61 9.44
CA LYS A 51 -18.86 10.31 8.26
C LYS A 51 -17.36 10.48 8.50
N ILE A 52 -16.95 11.42 9.36
CA ILE A 52 -15.55 11.60 9.77
C ILE A 52 -15.10 10.42 10.66
N PHE A 53 -15.96 9.96 11.56
CA PHE A 53 -15.66 8.82 12.44
C PHE A 53 -15.84 7.45 11.74
N ASP A 54 -16.62 7.37 10.67
CA ASP A 54 -16.80 6.19 9.82
C ASP A 54 -15.74 6.11 8.70
N GLN A 55 -14.70 6.93 8.77
CA GLN A 55 -13.49 6.67 7.99
C GLN A 55 -12.95 5.35 8.50
N ASN A 56 -13.05 4.31 7.66
CA ASN A 56 -12.40 3.02 7.85
C ASN A 56 -10.90 3.29 8.11
N VAL A 57 -10.55 3.41 9.37
CA VAL A 57 -9.14 3.39 9.76
C VAL A 57 -8.67 2.01 9.38
N ALA A 58 -7.69 1.90 8.52
CA ALA A 58 -7.12 0.63 8.13
C ALA A 58 -6.77 -0.13 9.41
N GLU A 59 -7.32 -1.34 9.57
CA GLU A 59 -7.11 -2.14 10.78
C GLU A 59 -5.67 -2.61 10.89
N THR A 60 -4.98 -2.75 9.75
CA THR A 60 -3.60 -3.25 9.69
C THR A 60 -2.70 -2.28 8.94
N ARG A 61 -1.55 -1.95 9.53
CA ARG A 61 -0.56 -1.03 8.98
C ARG A 61 0.73 -1.77 8.65
N ILE A 62 1.14 -1.77 7.39
CA ILE A 62 2.32 -2.48 6.90
C ILE A 62 3.32 -1.49 6.29
N ALA A 63 4.56 -1.52 6.77
CA ALA A 63 5.66 -0.79 6.16
C ALA A 63 6.38 -1.67 5.14
N VAL A 64 6.61 -1.13 3.95
CA VAL A 64 7.29 -1.80 2.85
C VAL A 64 8.56 -1.03 2.51
N VAL A 65 9.70 -1.69 2.52
CA VAL A 65 10.99 -1.11 2.17
C VAL A 65 11.51 -1.73 0.88
N LEU A 66 11.72 -0.89 -0.12
CA LEU A 66 12.24 -1.26 -1.42
C LEU A 66 13.43 -0.35 -1.77
N PRO A 67 14.55 -0.90 -2.25
CA PRO A 67 15.69 -0.11 -2.70
C PRO A 67 15.44 0.50 -4.08
N GLU A 68 16.34 1.40 -4.48
CA GLU A 68 16.45 1.94 -5.84
C GLU A 68 15.12 2.54 -6.37
N SER A 69 14.84 3.78 -5.98
CA SER A 69 13.59 4.50 -6.30
C SER A 69 13.23 4.61 -7.79
N GLY A 70 14.22 4.48 -8.67
CA GLY A 70 14.05 4.52 -10.13
C GLY A 70 13.87 3.16 -10.81
N ASP A 71 13.91 2.06 -10.09
CA ASP A 71 13.84 0.73 -10.66
C ASP A 71 12.40 0.32 -11.02
N LYS A 72 12.15 0.20 -12.32
CA LYS A 72 10.83 -0.19 -12.86
C LYS A 72 10.36 -1.59 -12.44
N ARG A 73 11.24 -2.44 -11.92
CA ARG A 73 10.85 -3.75 -11.38
C ARG A 73 9.85 -3.61 -10.25
N TRP A 74 9.97 -2.54 -9.47
CA TRP A 74 9.08 -2.26 -8.34
C TRP A 74 7.72 -1.72 -8.74
N ASP A 75 7.57 -1.12 -9.94
CA ASP A 75 6.30 -0.50 -10.35
C ASP A 75 5.13 -1.49 -10.35
N ALA A 76 5.33 -2.67 -10.90
CA ALA A 76 4.30 -3.71 -10.94
C ALA A 76 3.99 -4.26 -9.54
N LEU A 77 5.02 -4.49 -8.73
CA LEU A 77 4.89 -4.95 -7.36
C LEU A 77 4.14 -3.93 -6.49
N ILE A 78 4.56 -2.67 -6.52
CA ILE A 78 3.92 -1.56 -5.79
C ILE A 78 2.46 -1.43 -6.20
N LYS A 79 2.17 -1.52 -7.49
CA LYS A 79 0.78 -1.48 -7.99
C LYS A 79 -0.06 -2.63 -7.42
N GLY A 80 0.46 -3.85 -7.45
CA GLY A 80 -0.23 -5.03 -6.90
C GLY A 80 -0.45 -4.91 -5.38
N MET A 81 0.56 -4.47 -4.64
CA MET A 81 0.46 -4.23 -3.20
C MET A 81 -0.58 -3.16 -2.85
N LYS A 82 -0.60 -2.04 -3.58
CA LYS A 82 -1.61 -0.98 -3.39
C LYS A 82 -3.02 -1.47 -3.70
N GLN A 83 -3.20 -2.27 -4.74
CA GLN A 83 -4.49 -2.86 -5.07
C GLN A 83 -4.96 -3.80 -3.95
N PHE A 84 -4.12 -4.73 -3.51
CA PHE A 84 -4.43 -5.62 -2.40
C PHE A 84 -4.76 -4.85 -1.12
N ALA A 85 -4.00 -3.82 -0.79
CA ALA A 85 -4.22 -2.99 0.38
C ALA A 85 -5.60 -2.32 0.36
N ALA A 86 -6.00 -1.77 -0.80
CA ALA A 86 -7.30 -1.14 -0.97
C ALA A 86 -8.47 -2.13 -0.86
N GLU A 87 -8.29 -3.37 -1.36
CA GLU A 87 -9.32 -4.42 -1.31
C GLU A 87 -9.47 -5.04 0.09
N ASN A 88 -8.42 -4.99 0.93
CA ASN A 88 -8.36 -5.69 2.22
C ASN A 88 -8.28 -4.75 3.44
N ASN A 89 -8.56 -3.48 3.27
CA ASN A 89 -8.50 -2.47 4.35
C ASN A 89 -7.15 -2.45 5.09
N VAL A 90 -6.05 -2.53 4.31
CA VAL A 90 -4.68 -2.46 4.81
C VAL A 90 -4.10 -1.09 4.47
N HIS A 91 -3.49 -0.43 5.45
CA HIS A 91 -2.73 0.78 5.21
C HIS A 91 -1.26 0.44 4.93
N MET A 92 -0.82 0.61 3.68
CA MET A 92 0.57 0.38 3.28
C MET A 92 1.37 1.69 3.22
N ILE A 93 2.47 1.73 3.95
CA ILE A 93 3.48 2.79 3.88
C ILE A 93 4.63 2.22 3.04
N ILE A 94 4.74 2.67 1.79
CA ILE A 94 5.76 2.17 0.87
C ILE A 94 6.91 3.18 0.83
N CYS A 95 8.05 2.75 1.33
CA CYS A 95 9.32 3.46 1.25
C CYS A 95 10.16 2.83 0.13
N ASN A 96 10.29 3.55 -0.98
CA ASN A 96 11.18 3.18 -2.08
C ASN A 96 12.17 4.33 -2.26
N THR A 97 13.36 4.17 -1.70
CA THR A 97 14.35 5.24 -1.57
C THR A 97 15.76 4.72 -1.82
N ASP A 98 16.60 5.61 -2.33
CA ASP A 98 18.03 5.36 -2.48
C ASP A 98 18.82 5.65 -1.18
N GLU A 99 18.14 6.12 -0.13
CA GLU A 99 18.75 6.48 1.15
C GLU A 99 19.06 5.25 2.02
N ILE A 100 18.39 4.11 1.77
CA ILE A 100 18.65 2.86 2.48
C ILE A 100 19.71 2.07 1.71
N ASP A 101 20.96 2.45 1.89
CA ASP A 101 22.13 1.88 1.19
C ASP A 101 22.86 0.80 2.01
N GLY A 102 22.47 0.58 3.25
CA GLY A 102 23.09 -0.38 4.14
C GLY A 102 22.27 -0.75 5.39
N PRO A 103 22.76 -1.72 6.20
CA PRO A 103 22.04 -2.23 7.37
C PRO A 103 21.73 -1.17 8.43
N GLU A 104 22.58 -0.14 8.55
CA GLU A 104 22.36 0.90 9.56
C GLU A 104 21.19 1.82 9.18
N ALA A 105 21.12 2.25 7.92
CA ALA A 105 20.01 3.06 7.42
C ALA A 105 18.69 2.28 7.51
N GLU A 106 18.71 0.99 7.15
CA GLU A 106 17.56 0.11 7.28
C GLU A 106 17.14 -0.07 8.75
N ARG A 107 18.08 -0.21 9.67
CA ARG A 107 17.81 -0.29 11.11
C ARG A 107 17.09 0.95 11.63
N GLU A 108 17.59 2.13 11.30
CA GLU A 108 17.00 3.39 11.76
C GLU A 108 15.59 3.55 11.20
N PHE A 109 15.36 3.21 9.93
CA PHE A 109 14.04 3.21 9.34
C PHE A 109 13.06 2.28 10.06
N ILE A 110 13.48 1.03 10.36
CA ILE A 110 12.62 0.08 11.06
C ILE A 110 12.26 0.59 12.48
N LYS A 111 13.21 1.19 13.19
CA LYS A 111 12.93 1.80 14.50
C LYS A 111 11.91 2.91 14.41
N GLU A 112 12.10 3.83 13.47
CA GLU A 112 11.15 4.93 13.24
C GLU A 112 9.75 4.40 12.92
N GLN A 113 9.63 3.41 12.05
CA GLN A 113 8.34 2.85 11.69
C GLN A 113 7.69 2.05 12.83
N LYS A 114 8.47 1.44 13.71
CA LYS A 114 7.91 0.79 14.93
C LYS A 114 7.19 1.78 15.82
N ASP A 115 7.73 2.99 15.96
CA ASP A 115 7.13 4.06 16.76
C ASP A 115 5.88 4.66 16.11
N ASN A 116 5.66 4.40 14.82
CA ASN A 116 4.52 4.83 14.03
C ASN A 116 3.35 3.81 13.97
N ASP A 117 3.23 2.94 14.96
CA ASP A 117 2.15 1.93 15.06
C ASP A 117 2.04 0.99 13.85
N ILE A 118 3.17 0.60 13.26
CA ILE A 118 3.22 -0.41 12.20
C ILE A 118 3.00 -1.80 12.80
N ASP A 119 2.14 -2.61 12.16
CA ASP A 119 1.82 -3.97 12.59
C ASP A 119 2.76 -5.02 12.00
N GLY A 120 3.38 -4.73 10.84
CA GLY A 120 4.29 -5.66 10.18
C GLY A 120 5.13 -4.99 9.09
N PHE A 121 6.12 -5.74 8.61
CA PHE A 121 7.08 -5.26 7.63
C PHE A 121 7.19 -6.18 6.41
N ILE A 122 7.37 -5.58 5.23
CA ILE A 122 7.82 -6.26 4.01
C ILE A 122 9.12 -5.57 3.60
N LEU A 123 10.23 -6.30 3.62
CA LEU A 123 11.56 -5.73 3.51
C LEU A 123 12.34 -6.38 2.37
N TYR A 124 12.92 -5.57 1.51
CA TYR A 124 14.02 -6.02 0.65
C TYR A 124 15.32 -5.73 1.40
N PRO A 125 16.03 -6.75 1.91
CA PRO A 125 17.14 -6.57 2.83
C PRO A 125 18.27 -5.76 2.20
N ALA A 126 18.76 -4.76 2.92
CA ALA A 126 19.94 -4.04 2.53
C ALA A 126 21.17 -4.98 2.44
N PRO A 127 22.12 -4.73 1.52
CA PRO A 127 23.26 -5.61 1.34
C PRO A 127 24.16 -5.60 2.59
N GLY A 128 24.41 -6.78 3.17
CA GLY A 128 25.28 -6.93 4.35
C GLY A 128 25.17 -8.32 4.98
N ARG A 129 26.26 -8.78 5.60
CA ARG A 129 26.30 -10.09 6.26
C ARG A 129 25.47 -10.16 7.54
N GLU A 130 25.32 -9.03 8.20
CA GLU A 130 24.63 -8.91 9.49
C GLU A 130 23.16 -8.49 9.34
N THR A 131 22.73 -8.21 8.10
CA THR A 131 21.40 -7.62 7.83
C THR A 131 20.28 -8.51 8.38
N GLU A 132 20.30 -9.80 8.12
CA GLU A 132 19.26 -10.71 8.58
C GLU A 132 19.14 -10.76 10.10
N ASN A 133 20.27 -10.83 10.81
CA ASN A 133 20.30 -10.80 12.27
C ASN A 133 19.80 -9.45 12.81
N MET A 134 20.17 -8.37 12.14
CA MET A 134 19.69 -7.03 12.47
C MET A 134 18.18 -6.94 12.31
N LEU A 135 17.62 -7.38 11.18
CA LEU A 135 16.19 -7.38 10.90
C LEU A 135 15.41 -8.18 11.94
N LYS A 136 15.86 -9.40 12.23
CA LYS A 136 15.27 -10.27 13.27
C LYS A 136 15.22 -9.59 14.63
N LYS A 137 16.28 -8.87 15.01
CA LYS A 137 16.37 -8.14 16.25
C LYS A 137 15.48 -6.91 16.27
N GLU A 138 15.54 -6.08 15.24
CA GLU A 138 14.85 -4.79 15.21
C GLU A 138 13.35 -4.91 14.95
N CYS A 139 12.90 -5.85 14.10
CA CYS A 139 11.47 -6.14 13.96
C CYS A 139 10.86 -6.68 15.26
N GLY A 140 11.65 -7.40 16.07
CA GLY A 140 11.22 -7.91 17.38
C GLY A 140 10.05 -8.88 17.26
N ASN A 141 8.93 -8.57 17.90
CA ASN A 141 7.72 -9.40 17.86
C ASN A 141 6.78 -9.07 16.68
N LYS A 142 7.10 -8.05 15.89
CA LYS A 142 6.28 -7.71 14.73
C LYS A 142 6.57 -8.67 13.57
N PRO A 143 5.56 -9.19 12.89
CA PRO A 143 5.77 -10.04 11.74
C PRO A 143 6.51 -9.29 10.63
N TYR A 144 7.41 -9.97 9.97
CA TYR A 144 8.11 -9.44 8.81
C TYR A 144 8.25 -10.50 7.72
N LEU A 145 8.30 -10.04 6.48
CA LEU A 145 8.48 -10.84 5.28
C LEU A 145 9.65 -10.27 4.49
N LEU A 146 10.61 -11.12 4.16
CA LEU A 146 11.74 -10.71 3.34
C LEU A 146 11.42 -10.94 1.86
N MET A 147 11.80 -10.00 1.02
CA MET A 147 11.87 -10.17 -0.43
C MET A 147 13.33 -10.15 -0.83
N ALA A 148 13.85 -11.23 -1.36
CA ALA A 148 15.26 -11.32 -1.68
C ALA A 148 15.51 -12.13 -2.93
N ASP A 149 16.56 -11.76 -3.67
CA ASP A 149 17.02 -12.53 -4.82
C ASP A 149 17.67 -13.86 -4.40
N SER A 150 18.30 -13.89 -3.24
CA SER A 150 18.78 -15.11 -2.61
C SER A 150 18.96 -14.90 -1.11
N LEU A 151 18.43 -15.80 -0.32
CA LEU A 151 18.68 -15.84 1.11
C LEU A 151 19.63 -17.01 1.37
N ALA A 152 20.78 -16.71 1.94
CA ALA A 152 21.68 -17.73 2.45
C ALA A 152 21.06 -18.34 3.71
N VAL A 153 20.31 -19.43 3.54
CA VAL A 153 19.79 -20.24 4.65
C VAL A 153 21.00 -20.97 5.29
N LYS A 154 21.37 -20.59 6.49
CA LYS A 154 22.36 -21.36 7.24
C LYS A 154 21.72 -22.63 7.78
N GLU A 155 22.37 -23.78 7.56
CA GLU A 155 21.92 -25.06 8.14
C GLU A 155 21.73 -24.92 9.66
N GLY A 156 20.54 -25.25 10.15
CA GLY A 156 20.20 -25.25 11.58
C GLY A 156 19.57 -23.99 12.16
N GLU A 157 19.44 -22.91 11.40
CA GLU A 157 18.67 -21.72 11.81
C GLU A 157 17.26 -21.77 11.19
N ALA A 158 16.27 -21.34 11.99
CA ALA A 158 14.92 -21.15 11.45
C ALA A 158 14.98 -20.01 10.39
N ALA A 159 14.71 -20.37 9.14
CA ALA A 159 14.72 -19.41 8.04
C ALA A 159 13.69 -18.31 8.30
N SER A 160 14.08 -17.08 8.08
CA SER A 160 13.13 -15.96 8.07
C SER A 160 12.10 -16.16 6.97
N PRO A 161 10.82 -15.81 7.20
CA PRO A 161 9.82 -15.88 6.13
C PRO A 161 10.26 -15.03 4.93
N ALA A 162 10.33 -15.64 3.74
CA ALA A 162 10.83 -14.96 2.57
C ALA A 162 10.07 -15.32 1.29
N ILE A 163 9.99 -14.35 0.41
CA ILE A 163 9.55 -14.53 -0.98
C ILE A 163 10.77 -14.33 -1.88
N GLN A 164 10.99 -15.27 -2.77
CA GLN A 164 12.03 -15.19 -3.79
C GLN A 164 11.49 -15.73 -5.11
N PRO A 165 11.97 -15.26 -6.28
CA PRO A 165 11.64 -15.84 -7.56
C PRO A 165 12.09 -17.31 -7.66
N ASP A 166 11.30 -18.14 -8.32
CA ASP A 166 11.74 -19.49 -8.69
C ASP A 166 12.66 -19.40 -9.91
N TYR A 167 13.94 -19.17 -9.65
CA TYR A 167 14.96 -19.04 -10.69
C TYR A 167 15.10 -20.30 -11.56
N ARG A 168 14.89 -21.49 -10.99
CA ARG A 168 14.94 -22.73 -11.77
C ARG A 168 13.79 -22.79 -12.77
N GLU A 169 12.60 -22.41 -12.35
CA GLU A 169 11.43 -22.35 -13.23
C GLU A 169 11.58 -21.26 -14.30
N ILE A 170 12.17 -20.11 -13.96
CA ILE A 170 12.50 -19.06 -14.94
C ILE A 170 13.45 -19.62 -16.00
N GLY A 171 14.51 -20.30 -15.59
CA GLY A 171 15.46 -20.94 -16.50
C GLY A 171 14.80 -22.04 -17.35
N ARG A 172 13.94 -22.85 -16.76
CA ARG A 172 13.18 -23.90 -17.44
C ARG A 172 12.26 -23.31 -18.52
N SER A 173 11.49 -22.30 -18.18
CA SER A 173 10.59 -21.60 -19.11
C SER A 173 11.35 -20.98 -20.29
N LEU A 174 12.54 -20.41 -20.06
CA LEU A 174 13.41 -19.93 -21.12
C LEU A 174 13.90 -21.08 -22.01
N GLY A 175 14.33 -22.19 -21.43
CA GLY A 175 14.76 -23.38 -22.15
C GLY A 175 13.67 -23.97 -23.03
N GLU A 176 12.43 -24.04 -22.55
CA GLU A 176 11.28 -24.49 -23.32
C GLU A 176 11.01 -23.65 -24.56
N GLN A 177 11.19 -22.33 -24.48
CA GLN A 177 11.12 -21.45 -25.65
C GLN A 177 12.26 -21.68 -26.65
N LEU A 178 13.43 -22.04 -26.17
CA LEU A 178 14.61 -22.23 -27.00
C LEU A 178 14.70 -23.64 -27.63
N ARG A 179 13.99 -24.64 -27.06
CA ARG A 179 14.03 -26.03 -27.54
C ARG A 179 13.27 -26.29 -28.86
N THR A 180 12.46 -25.33 -29.32
CA THR A 180 11.61 -25.48 -30.51
C THR A 180 12.40 -25.65 -31.83
N LYS A 181 13.68 -25.32 -31.85
CA LYS A 181 14.61 -25.48 -32.97
C LYS A 181 15.97 -25.85 -32.42
N GLU A 182 16.71 -26.72 -33.13
CA GLU A 182 18.12 -26.97 -32.82
C GLU A 182 18.93 -25.67 -32.80
N ARG A 183 19.50 -25.36 -31.67
CA ARG A 183 20.23 -24.09 -31.48
C ARG A 183 21.57 -24.31 -30.77
N LYS A 184 22.53 -23.49 -31.12
CA LYS A 184 23.76 -23.30 -30.35
C LYS A 184 23.61 -22.10 -29.46
N ILE A 185 23.59 -22.30 -28.14
CA ILE A 185 23.26 -21.29 -27.14
C ILE A 185 24.55 -20.84 -26.45
N GLY A 186 24.75 -19.55 -26.35
CA GLY A 186 25.77 -18.94 -25.51
C GLY A 186 25.12 -18.28 -24.29
N ILE A 187 25.72 -18.42 -23.12
CA ILE A 187 25.27 -17.80 -21.89
C ILE A 187 26.28 -16.72 -21.47
N ILE A 188 25.80 -15.51 -21.23
CA ILE A 188 26.54 -14.45 -20.55
C ILE A 188 25.89 -14.25 -19.19
N ALA A 189 26.62 -14.56 -18.13
CA ALA A 189 26.15 -14.44 -16.76
C ALA A 189 26.99 -13.40 -15.99
N ASP A 190 26.46 -12.93 -14.89
CA ASP A 190 27.21 -12.01 -14.05
C ASP A 190 28.37 -12.75 -13.35
N TRP A 191 29.43 -12.02 -13.03
CA TRP A 191 30.69 -12.53 -12.49
C TRP A 191 30.50 -13.36 -11.18
N LYS A 192 29.57 -12.95 -10.33
CA LYS A 192 29.21 -13.76 -9.17
C LYS A 192 28.12 -14.75 -9.57
N MET A 193 28.48 -16.01 -9.68
CA MET A 193 27.48 -17.10 -9.71
C MET A 193 26.74 -17.09 -8.36
N SER A 194 25.70 -16.25 -8.26
CA SER A 194 24.74 -16.37 -7.19
C SER A 194 23.99 -17.69 -7.31
N GLU A 195 23.48 -18.19 -6.23
CA GLU A 195 22.60 -19.39 -6.25
C GLU A 195 21.43 -19.22 -7.22
N ALA A 196 20.92 -17.99 -7.34
CA ALA A 196 19.91 -17.61 -8.32
C ALA A 196 20.34 -17.91 -9.76
N VAL A 197 21.52 -17.41 -10.19
CA VAL A 197 22.05 -17.63 -11.53
C VAL A 197 22.36 -19.12 -11.78
N GLN A 198 22.88 -19.83 -10.78
CA GLN A 198 23.13 -21.28 -10.90
C GLN A 198 21.83 -22.05 -11.08
N SER A 199 20.80 -21.71 -10.32
CA SER A 199 19.47 -22.31 -10.37
C SER A 199 18.81 -22.09 -11.73
N GLU A 200 18.90 -20.85 -12.25
CA GLU A 200 18.39 -20.48 -13.57
C GLU A 200 19.09 -21.24 -14.69
N ILE A 201 20.42 -21.32 -14.67
CA ILE A 201 21.20 -22.09 -15.65
C ILE A 201 20.86 -23.59 -15.56
N SER A 202 20.62 -24.11 -14.37
CA SER A 202 20.23 -25.51 -14.17
C SER A 202 18.85 -25.80 -14.78
N GLY A 203 17.85 -24.95 -14.53
CA GLY A 203 16.53 -25.06 -15.14
C GLY A 203 16.58 -24.98 -16.67
N LEU A 204 17.41 -24.05 -17.22
CA LEU A 204 17.63 -23.94 -18.65
C LEU A 204 18.21 -25.23 -19.23
N LYS A 205 19.24 -25.80 -18.61
CA LYS A 205 19.86 -27.09 -19.07
C LYS A 205 18.85 -28.23 -19.09
N GLU A 206 18.09 -28.37 -18.02
CA GLU A 206 17.04 -29.41 -17.92
C GLU A 206 16.02 -29.33 -19.05
N ALA A 207 15.53 -28.11 -19.33
CA ALA A 207 14.56 -27.91 -20.40
C ALA A 207 15.13 -28.20 -21.81
N LEU A 208 16.43 -28.03 -21.99
CA LEU A 208 17.11 -28.29 -23.27
C LEU A 208 17.50 -29.76 -23.46
N GLU A 209 17.44 -30.59 -22.43
CA GLU A 209 17.74 -32.05 -22.57
C GLU A 209 16.85 -32.71 -23.63
N GLY A 210 17.50 -33.45 -24.54
CA GLY A 210 16.81 -34.16 -25.63
C GLY A 210 16.22 -33.26 -26.73
N SER A 211 16.48 -31.96 -26.75
CA SER A 211 15.93 -31.02 -27.74
C SER A 211 16.78 -30.86 -29.00
N GLY A 212 18.01 -31.37 -29.03
CA GLY A 212 19.00 -31.06 -30.07
C GLY A 212 19.68 -29.71 -29.94
N SER A 213 19.22 -28.87 -29.00
CA SER A 213 19.88 -27.63 -28.66
C SER A 213 21.00 -27.86 -27.65
N GLU A 214 22.11 -27.12 -27.79
CA GLU A 214 23.29 -27.30 -26.93
C GLU A 214 23.82 -25.95 -26.42
N ILE A 215 24.24 -25.96 -25.16
CA ILE A 215 24.96 -24.81 -24.61
C ILE A 215 26.44 -24.95 -24.99
N ARG A 216 26.90 -24.07 -25.88
CA ARG A 216 28.26 -24.08 -26.40
C ARG A 216 29.28 -23.45 -25.48
N TRP A 217 28.89 -22.39 -24.78
CA TRP A 217 29.79 -21.64 -23.91
C TRP A 217 29.01 -20.87 -22.86
N CYS A 218 29.68 -20.59 -21.75
CA CYS A 218 29.18 -19.71 -20.69
C CYS A 218 30.30 -18.75 -20.31
N ILE A 219 30.07 -17.44 -20.40
CA ILE A 219 30.99 -16.39 -20.05
C ILE A 219 30.47 -15.65 -18.83
N TYR A 220 31.36 -15.42 -17.87
CA TYR A 220 31.08 -14.67 -16.67
C TYR A 220 31.71 -13.28 -16.76
N ARG A 221 30.87 -12.24 -16.76
CA ARG A 221 31.35 -10.85 -16.86
C ARG A 221 31.95 -10.41 -15.53
N ARG A 222 33.22 -9.94 -15.55
CA ARG A 222 33.82 -9.31 -14.39
C ARG A 222 33.29 -7.89 -14.20
N LYS A 223 33.07 -7.50 -12.92
CA LYS A 223 32.65 -6.15 -12.55
C LYS A 223 33.66 -5.14 -13.12
N GLY A 224 33.21 -4.21 -13.99
CA GLY A 224 34.04 -3.17 -14.59
C GLY A 224 34.60 -3.46 -16.00
N GLN A 225 34.30 -4.59 -16.63
CA GLN A 225 34.55 -4.81 -18.04
C GLN A 225 33.35 -4.39 -18.89
N HIS A 226 33.53 -3.38 -19.75
CA HIS A 226 32.60 -3.10 -20.84
C HIS A 226 32.82 -4.13 -21.95
N ILE A 227 31.74 -4.70 -22.47
CA ILE A 227 31.73 -5.57 -23.66
C ILE A 227 31.81 -4.70 -24.90
#